data_d5c947da36d33c914a9b3545a7638635
#
_entry.id   d5c947da36d33c914a9b3545a7638635
#
_cell.length_a   1.000
_cell.length_b   1.000
_cell.length_c   1.000
_cell.angle_alpha   90.00
_cell.angle_beta   90.00
_cell.angle_gamma   90.00
#
_symmetry.space_group_name_H-M   'P 1'
#
loop_
_entity.id
_entity.type
_entity.pdbx_description
1 polymer ?
#
loop_
_entity_poly.entity_id
_entity_poly.type
_entity_poly.pdbx_seq_one_letter_code
_entity_poly.pdbx_strand_id
1 'polypeptide(L)'
;MKIKDTKKLTDCKFLNLYKLDIENKVGNSKEYFIASRRTEKDLSCVVNKHHKADGVMIIPITENDEFVLLKQFRPAINDYIYEFPAGLIDNGEDVIKAATRELFEETGLLASESEYLIKPSYTSVGMSDESVAVVKMKVYGNISTENLEENEEIEVIKVPRKEAKNFVKENNVSIKTALVLSFM
;
A
#
# COMPACT_ATOMS: atom_id res chain seq x y z
N MET A 1 22.54 11.44 -12.63
CA MET A 1 21.76 12.44 -11.87
C MET A 1 22.22 12.43 -10.43
N LYS A 2 22.29 13.61 -9.80
CA LYS A 2 22.67 13.75 -8.40
C LYS A 2 21.68 14.69 -7.72
N ILE A 3 21.17 14.31 -6.56
CA ILE A 3 20.37 15.20 -5.70
C ILE A 3 21.36 16.09 -4.97
N LYS A 4 21.18 17.39 -5.07
CA LYS A 4 22.03 18.42 -4.47
C LYS A 4 21.48 18.91 -3.15
N ASP A 5 20.16 19.07 -3.12
CA ASP A 5 19.47 19.61 -1.96
C ASP A 5 18.04 19.07 -1.88
N THR A 6 17.49 19.08 -0.68
CA THR A 6 16.09 18.74 -0.40
C THR A 6 15.48 19.84 0.45
N LYS A 7 14.22 20.17 0.18
CA LYS A 7 13.49 21.18 0.95
C LYS A 7 12.06 20.75 1.21
N LYS A 8 11.67 20.70 2.47
CA LYS A 8 10.28 20.49 2.88
C LYS A 8 9.45 21.72 2.49
N LEU A 9 8.34 21.53 1.81
CA LEU A 9 7.44 22.60 1.34
C LEU A 9 6.16 22.75 2.15
N THR A 10 5.70 21.67 2.80
CA THR A 10 4.48 21.67 3.62
C THR A 10 4.80 21.16 5.02
N ASP A 11 3.90 21.42 5.98
CA ASP A 11 4.03 20.94 7.36
C ASP A 11 2.74 20.25 7.82
N CYS A 12 2.36 19.19 7.10
CA CYS A 12 1.21 18.37 7.41
C CYS A 12 1.61 17.19 8.30
N LYS A 13 0.65 16.72 9.10
CA LYS A 13 0.89 15.64 10.08
C LYS A 13 1.34 14.33 9.43
N PHE A 14 0.70 13.92 8.33
CA PHE A 14 0.84 12.57 7.78
C PHE A 14 1.60 12.50 6.45
N LEU A 15 1.56 13.54 5.64
CA LEU A 15 2.14 13.54 4.30
C LEU A 15 2.64 14.95 3.97
N ASN A 16 3.87 15.05 3.48
CA ASN A 16 4.48 16.31 3.14
C ASN A 16 5.00 16.33 1.70
N LEU A 17 4.95 17.49 1.08
CA LEU A 17 5.58 17.75 -0.21
C LEU A 17 7.03 18.21 0.00
N TYR A 18 7.94 17.64 -0.77
CA TYR A 18 9.35 18.00 -0.79
C TYR A 18 9.77 18.41 -2.19
N LYS A 19 10.62 19.45 -2.27
CA LYS A 19 11.34 19.83 -3.48
C LYS A 19 12.73 19.21 -3.43
N LEU A 20 13.16 18.62 -4.54
CA LEU A 20 14.50 18.07 -4.75
C LEU A 20 15.19 18.91 -5.82
N ASP A 21 16.34 19.46 -5.53
CA ASP A 21 17.20 20.10 -6.52
C ASP A 21 18.15 19.04 -7.12
N ILE A 22 17.97 18.73 -8.39
CA ILE A 22 18.65 17.64 -9.10
C ILE A 22 19.61 18.23 -10.14
N GLU A 23 20.84 17.73 -10.17
CA GLU A 23 21.79 17.99 -11.24
C GLU A 23 21.86 16.81 -12.21
N ASN A 24 21.74 17.09 -13.50
CA ASN A 24 21.86 16.06 -14.53
C ASN A 24 23.33 15.78 -14.87
N LYS A 25 23.58 14.83 -15.80
CA LYS A 25 24.94 14.41 -16.20
C LYS A 25 25.76 15.51 -16.90
N VAL A 26 25.12 16.56 -17.41
CA VAL A 26 25.74 17.68 -18.12
C VAL A 26 25.79 18.96 -17.28
N GLY A 27 25.48 18.86 -15.97
CA GLY A 27 25.57 19.98 -15.02
C GLY A 27 24.33 20.87 -14.95
N ASN A 28 23.26 20.60 -15.69
CA ASN A 28 22.06 21.39 -15.62
C ASN A 28 21.22 21.02 -14.39
N SER A 29 20.68 22.03 -13.73
CA SER A 29 19.80 21.86 -12.56
C SER A 29 18.34 21.70 -12.99
N LYS A 30 17.60 20.88 -12.23
CA LYS A 30 16.16 20.65 -12.39
C LYS A 30 15.51 20.49 -11.01
N GLU A 31 14.36 21.09 -10.82
CA GLU A 31 13.51 20.83 -9.66
C GLU A 31 12.67 19.59 -9.88
N TYR A 32 12.49 18.80 -8.83
CA TYR A 32 11.61 17.64 -8.79
C TYR A 32 10.81 17.64 -7.48
N PHE A 33 9.55 17.24 -7.52
CA PHE A 33 8.67 17.26 -6.37
C PHE A 33 8.23 15.86 -6.03
N ILE A 34 8.26 15.53 -4.74
CA ILE A 34 7.78 14.25 -4.21
C ILE A 34 6.89 14.47 -3.00
N ALA A 35 5.89 13.58 -2.83
CA ALA A 35 5.16 13.44 -1.59
C ALA A 35 5.82 12.35 -0.74
N SER A 36 5.98 12.58 0.57
CA SER A 36 6.56 11.59 1.48
C SER A 36 5.95 11.68 2.88
N ARG A 37 5.81 10.52 3.54
CA ARG A 37 5.46 10.42 4.96
C ARG A 37 6.69 10.58 5.86
N ARG A 38 7.88 10.53 5.28
CA ARG A 38 9.17 10.53 5.99
C ARG A 38 9.58 11.95 6.36
N THR A 39 10.48 12.04 7.33
CA THR A 39 11.18 13.31 7.59
C THR A 39 12.22 13.58 6.49
N GLU A 40 12.65 14.81 6.35
CA GLU A 40 13.64 15.20 5.33
C GLU A 40 14.93 14.36 5.39
N LYS A 41 15.36 13.99 6.60
CA LYS A 41 16.56 13.16 6.83
C LYS A 41 16.39 11.71 6.41
N ASP A 42 15.14 11.23 6.41
CA ASP A 42 14.79 9.81 6.16
C ASP A 42 14.24 9.58 4.76
N LEU A 43 14.13 10.63 3.94
CA LEU A 43 13.71 10.49 2.54
C LEU A 43 14.53 9.40 1.85
N SER A 44 13.87 8.55 1.10
CA SER A 44 14.53 7.43 0.39
C SER A 44 15.66 7.88 -0.52
N CYS A 45 15.52 9.07 -1.10
CA CYS A 45 16.54 9.68 -1.95
C CYS A 45 17.76 10.22 -1.17
N VAL A 46 17.63 10.45 0.15
CA VAL A 46 18.71 10.92 1.02
C VAL A 46 19.46 9.75 1.63
N VAL A 47 18.74 8.77 2.19
CA VAL A 47 19.36 7.65 2.92
C VAL A 47 19.91 6.55 2.00
N ASN A 48 19.51 6.51 0.71
CA ASN A 48 19.91 5.47 -0.26
C ASN A 48 19.71 4.03 0.22
N LYS A 49 18.79 3.81 1.16
CA LYS A 49 18.53 2.48 1.75
C LYS A 49 17.03 2.24 1.86
N HIS A 50 16.60 1.12 1.31
CA HIS A 50 15.18 0.72 1.23
C HIS A 50 14.97 -0.56 2.01
N HIS A 51 15.19 -0.53 3.33
CA HIS A 51 15.12 -1.74 4.14
C HIS A 51 13.80 -1.90 4.91
N LYS A 52 12.99 -0.83 5.00
CA LYS A 52 11.69 -0.86 5.69
C LYS A 52 10.58 -0.46 4.73
N ALA A 53 9.52 -1.24 4.69
CA ALA A 53 8.27 -0.82 4.05
C ALA A 53 7.57 0.21 4.94
N ASP A 54 6.88 1.15 4.31
CA ASP A 54 5.99 2.10 5.01
C ASP A 54 4.66 1.43 5.34
N GLY A 55 4.25 0.47 4.51
CA GLY A 55 3.02 -0.29 4.68
C GLY A 55 3.12 -1.73 4.19
N VAL A 56 2.05 -2.47 4.40
CA VAL A 56 1.88 -3.84 3.91
C VAL A 56 0.58 -3.95 3.12
N MET A 57 0.62 -4.70 2.03
CA MET A 57 -0.57 -5.16 1.30
C MET A 57 -0.73 -6.66 1.55
N ILE A 58 -1.94 -7.08 1.84
CA ILE A 58 -2.27 -8.47 2.12
C ILE A 58 -3.03 -9.06 0.94
N ILE A 59 -2.69 -10.27 0.54
CA ILE A 59 -3.45 -11.06 -0.44
C ILE A 59 -4.13 -12.20 0.33
N PRO A 60 -5.34 -11.97 0.88
CA PRO A 60 -6.05 -12.98 1.64
C PRO A 60 -6.76 -13.92 0.67
N ILE A 61 -6.62 -15.22 0.90
CA ILE A 61 -7.26 -16.28 0.12
C ILE A 61 -8.02 -17.19 1.07
N THR A 62 -9.32 -17.35 0.85
CA THR A 62 -10.18 -18.25 1.64
C THR A 62 -9.93 -19.72 1.29
N GLU A 63 -10.43 -20.64 2.12
CA GLU A 63 -10.42 -22.09 1.85
C GLU A 63 -11.20 -22.46 0.57
N ASN A 64 -12.14 -21.61 0.16
CA ASN A 64 -12.92 -21.79 -1.07
C ASN A 64 -12.23 -21.22 -2.32
N ASP A 65 -10.94 -20.87 -2.24
CA ASP A 65 -10.15 -20.26 -3.34
C ASP A 65 -10.75 -18.93 -3.82
N GLU A 66 -11.12 -18.05 -2.87
CA GLU A 66 -11.63 -16.72 -3.12
C GLU A 66 -10.63 -15.68 -2.60
N PHE A 67 -10.40 -14.62 -3.37
CA PHE A 67 -9.73 -13.42 -2.87
C PHE A 67 -10.68 -12.61 -1.99
N VAL A 68 -10.16 -12.06 -0.88
CA VAL A 68 -10.89 -11.10 -0.07
C VAL A 68 -10.41 -9.71 -0.44
N LEU A 69 -11.34 -8.85 -0.85
CA LEU A 69 -11.09 -7.47 -1.24
C LEU A 69 -11.90 -6.51 -0.38
N LEU A 70 -11.46 -5.28 -0.35
CA LEU A 70 -12.15 -4.15 0.25
C LEU A 70 -12.69 -3.25 -0.86
N LYS A 71 -13.95 -2.87 -0.77
CA LYS A 71 -14.50 -1.74 -1.49
C LYS A 71 -14.42 -0.54 -0.55
N GLN A 72 -13.52 0.38 -0.81
CA GLN A 72 -13.18 1.49 0.06
C GLN A 72 -13.39 2.83 -0.63
N PHE A 73 -13.98 3.79 0.07
CA PHE A 73 -14.03 5.17 -0.41
C PHE A 73 -12.64 5.81 -0.33
N ARG A 74 -12.18 6.36 -1.47
CA ARG A 74 -10.90 7.07 -1.55
C ARG A 74 -11.12 8.54 -1.89
N PRO A 75 -10.92 9.47 -0.94
CA PRO A 75 -11.14 10.91 -1.16
C PRO A 75 -10.36 11.47 -2.35
N ALA A 76 -9.18 10.93 -2.65
CA ALA A 76 -8.34 11.39 -3.76
C ALA A 76 -9.00 11.24 -5.15
N ILE A 77 -9.93 10.31 -5.30
CA ILE A 77 -10.70 10.10 -6.53
C ILE A 77 -12.19 10.41 -6.35
N ASN A 78 -12.60 10.75 -5.11
CA ASN A 78 -13.99 10.98 -4.71
C ASN A 78 -14.94 9.85 -5.12
N ASP A 79 -14.48 8.60 -4.99
CA ASP A 79 -15.20 7.40 -5.42
C ASP A 79 -14.73 6.17 -4.64
N TYR A 80 -15.48 5.07 -4.78
CA TYR A 80 -15.10 3.77 -4.29
C TYR A 80 -14.17 3.03 -5.24
N ILE A 81 -13.21 2.32 -4.66
CA ILE A 81 -12.27 1.49 -5.41
C ILE A 81 -12.12 0.14 -4.71
N TYR A 82 -11.89 -0.90 -5.48
CA TYR A 82 -11.59 -2.22 -4.93
C TYR A 82 -10.08 -2.39 -4.76
N GLU A 83 -9.68 -2.76 -3.55
CA GLU A 83 -8.30 -2.94 -3.15
C GLU A 83 -8.13 -4.22 -2.32
N PHE A 84 -6.92 -4.71 -2.22
CA PHE A 84 -6.56 -5.68 -1.19
C PHE A 84 -6.41 -4.96 0.16
N PRO A 85 -6.70 -5.65 1.29
CA PRO A 85 -6.40 -5.12 2.62
C PRO A 85 -4.97 -4.63 2.73
N ALA A 86 -4.79 -3.45 3.31
CA ALA A 86 -3.48 -2.81 3.39
C ALA A 86 -3.45 -1.72 4.45
N GLY A 87 -2.36 -1.64 5.19
CA GLY A 87 -2.19 -0.55 6.14
C GLY A 87 -0.74 -0.21 6.42
N LEU A 88 -0.51 0.74 7.30
CA LEU A 88 0.83 1.19 7.67
C LEU A 88 1.46 0.22 8.67
N ILE A 89 2.77 0.09 8.58
CA ILE A 89 3.56 -0.69 9.55
C ILE A 89 3.97 0.25 10.68
N ASP A 90 3.58 -0.07 11.90
CA ASP A 90 3.91 0.70 13.07
C ASP A 90 5.41 0.68 13.38
N ASN A 91 5.85 1.69 14.15
CA ASN A 91 7.27 1.81 14.45
C ASN A 91 7.77 0.63 15.30
N GLY A 92 8.65 -0.18 14.71
CA GLY A 92 9.19 -1.38 15.34
C GLY A 92 8.35 -2.64 15.12
N GLU A 93 7.23 -2.55 14.42
CA GLU A 93 6.40 -3.68 14.05
C GLU A 93 7.05 -4.51 12.93
N ASP A 94 6.84 -5.82 12.98
CA ASP A 94 7.23 -6.75 11.92
C ASP A 94 6.17 -6.79 10.82
N VAL A 95 6.58 -7.00 9.56
CA VAL A 95 5.68 -7.00 8.39
C VAL A 95 4.55 -8.02 8.52
N ILE A 96 4.82 -9.22 9.03
CA ILE A 96 3.79 -10.26 9.19
C ILE A 96 2.81 -9.89 10.29
N LYS A 97 3.31 -9.29 11.38
CA LYS A 97 2.45 -8.80 12.47
C LYS A 97 1.54 -7.68 11.98
N ALA A 98 2.09 -6.68 11.28
CA ALA A 98 1.30 -5.61 10.68
C ALA A 98 0.23 -6.18 9.73
N ALA A 99 0.60 -7.09 8.84
CA ALA A 99 -0.35 -7.74 7.93
C ALA A 99 -1.45 -8.51 8.68
N THR A 100 -1.12 -9.19 9.78
CA THR A 100 -2.12 -9.92 10.57
C THR A 100 -3.07 -8.96 11.30
N ARG A 101 -2.55 -7.85 11.84
CA ARG A 101 -3.33 -6.81 12.50
C ARG A 101 -4.29 -6.16 11.51
N GLU A 102 -3.79 -5.65 10.40
CA GLU A 102 -4.58 -4.97 9.36
C GLU A 102 -5.65 -5.90 8.77
N LEU A 103 -5.30 -7.17 8.49
CA LEU A 103 -6.28 -8.16 8.04
C LEU A 103 -7.45 -8.27 9.02
N PHE A 104 -7.15 -8.37 10.31
CA PHE A 104 -8.19 -8.51 11.34
C PHE A 104 -9.00 -7.22 11.52
N GLU A 105 -8.35 -6.06 11.55
CA GLU A 105 -9.01 -4.75 11.71
C GLU A 105 -9.97 -4.47 10.55
N GLU A 106 -9.53 -4.66 9.31
CA GLU A 106 -10.32 -4.34 8.12
C GLU A 106 -11.34 -5.42 7.73
N THR A 107 -11.14 -6.68 8.11
CA THR A 107 -11.98 -7.79 7.63
C THR A 107 -12.57 -8.70 8.71
N GLY A 108 -12.06 -8.67 9.92
CA GLY A 108 -12.40 -9.60 11.00
C GLY A 108 -11.83 -11.02 10.80
N LEU A 109 -11.14 -11.30 9.69
CA LEU A 109 -10.60 -12.62 9.37
C LEU A 109 -9.28 -12.89 10.09
N LEU A 110 -9.00 -14.17 10.29
CA LEU A 110 -7.78 -14.67 10.90
C LEU A 110 -6.93 -15.39 9.84
N ALA A 111 -5.59 -15.29 9.97
CA ALA A 111 -4.66 -16.01 9.11
C ALA A 111 -4.28 -17.36 9.72
N SER A 112 -4.37 -18.44 8.91
CA SER A 112 -3.84 -19.77 9.26
C SER A 112 -2.41 -19.97 8.75
N GLU A 113 -2.08 -19.37 7.61
CA GLU A 113 -0.76 -19.39 7.00
C GLU A 113 -0.42 -18.02 6.44
N SER A 114 0.85 -17.61 6.53
CA SER A 114 1.35 -16.34 6.00
C SER A 114 2.63 -16.56 5.23
N GLU A 115 2.70 -16.00 4.02
CA GLU A 115 3.87 -16.05 3.14
C GLU A 115 4.31 -14.62 2.79
N TYR A 116 5.54 -14.26 3.15
CA TYR A 116 6.13 -12.99 2.76
C TYR A 116 6.50 -13.03 1.28
N LEU A 117 5.64 -12.47 0.43
CA LEU A 117 5.70 -12.67 -1.02
C LEU A 117 6.61 -11.65 -1.72
N ILE A 118 6.51 -10.37 -1.35
CA ILE A 118 7.27 -9.28 -1.98
C ILE A 118 7.90 -8.41 -0.90
N LYS A 119 9.25 -8.26 -0.98
CA LYS A 119 9.99 -7.33 -0.15
C LYS A 119 9.56 -5.88 -0.38
N PRO A 120 9.91 -4.91 0.50
CA PRO A 120 9.59 -3.50 0.32
C PRO A 120 9.87 -3.03 -1.10
N SER A 121 8.82 -2.59 -1.77
CA SER A 121 8.84 -2.15 -3.17
C SER A 121 8.03 -0.87 -3.31
N TYR A 122 8.50 0.05 -4.14
CA TYR A 122 7.84 1.34 -4.33
C TYR A 122 6.49 1.21 -5.00
N THR A 123 5.52 2.03 -4.56
CA THR A 123 4.15 2.05 -5.09
C THR A 123 4.02 2.99 -6.29
N SER A 124 4.60 4.18 -6.21
CA SER A 124 4.49 5.22 -7.24
C SER A 124 5.72 6.12 -7.29
N VAL A 125 6.84 5.55 -7.76
CA VAL A 125 8.17 6.20 -7.66
C VAL A 125 8.31 7.52 -8.45
N GLY A 126 7.38 7.81 -9.36
CA GLY A 126 7.31 9.10 -10.06
C GLY A 126 6.77 10.24 -9.21
N MET A 127 6.12 9.95 -8.07
CA MET A 127 5.44 10.93 -7.24
C MET A 127 5.78 10.83 -5.75
N SER A 128 6.19 9.66 -5.29
CA SER A 128 6.33 9.35 -3.86
C SER A 128 7.47 8.35 -3.65
N ASP A 129 8.04 8.35 -2.47
CA ASP A 129 8.97 7.33 -2.00
C ASP A 129 8.29 6.28 -1.11
N GLU A 130 6.95 6.22 -1.14
CA GLU A 130 6.19 5.21 -0.43
C GLU A 130 6.54 3.81 -0.92
N SER A 131 6.76 2.90 0.01
CA SER A 131 7.04 1.49 -0.26
C SER A 131 6.15 0.57 0.54
N VAL A 132 5.71 -0.54 -0.07
CA VAL A 132 4.92 -1.57 0.59
C VAL A 132 5.58 -2.94 0.45
N ALA A 133 5.41 -3.77 1.47
CA ALA A 133 5.66 -5.19 1.40
C ALA A 133 4.36 -5.92 1.03
N VAL A 134 4.45 -7.12 0.46
CA VAL A 134 3.26 -7.92 0.16
C VAL A 134 3.31 -9.25 0.88
N VAL A 135 2.22 -9.59 1.57
CA VAL A 135 2.04 -10.84 2.30
C VAL A 135 0.83 -11.56 1.75
N LYS A 136 1.00 -12.81 1.34
CA LYS A 136 -0.12 -13.70 1.00
C LYS A 136 -0.54 -14.46 2.24
N MET A 137 -1.83 -14.58 2.50
CA MET A 137 -2.37 -15.27 3.66
C MET A 137 -3.50 -16.23 3.28
N LYS A 138 -3.48 -17.45 3.85
CA LYS A 138 -4.70 -18.25 3.91
C LYS A 138 -5.53 -17.78 5.09
N VAL A 139 -6.82 -17.51 4.85
CA VAL A 139 -7.67 -16.86 5.84
C VAL A 139 -8.92 -17.68 6.12
N TYR A 140 -9.43 -17.53 7.35
CA TYR A 140 -10.63 -18.18 7.85
C TYR A 140 -11.37 -17.27 8.82
N GLY A 141 -12.57 -17.66 9.22
CA GLY A 141 -13.41 -16.92 10.16
C GLY A 141 -14.58 -16.21 9.49
N ASN A 142 -15.22 -15.34 10.23
CA ASN A 142 -16.35 -14.55 9.75
C ASN A 142 -15.90 -13.14 9.45
N ILE A 143 -16.42 -12.58 8.34
CA ILE A 143 -16.22 -11.17 8.03
C ILE A 143 -16.89 -10.32 9.12
N SER A 144 -16.15 -9.35 9.63
CA SER A 144 -16.63 -8.32 10.55
C SER A 144 -15.91 -7.00 10.28
N THR A 145 -16.65 -5.92 10.34
CA THR A 145 -16.15 -4.55 10.22
C THR A 145 -16.23 -3.78 11.54
N GLU A 146 -16.42 -4.47 12.66
CA GLU A 146 -16.55 -3.86 13.98
C GLU A 146 -15.26 -3.23 14.51
N ASN A 147 -14.12 -3.59 13.92
CA ASN A 147 -12.80 -3.11 14.31
C ASN A 147 -12.25 -1.98 13.41
N LEU A 148 -13.04 -1.50 12.43
CA LEU A 148 -12.66 -0.39 11.57
C LEU A 148 -12.45 0.90 12.37
N GLU A 149 -11.52 1.72 11.90
CA GLU A 149 -11.38 3.07 12.42
C GLU A 149 -12.62 3.92 12.09
N GLU A 150 -12.94 4.92 12.93
CA GLU A 150 -14.12 5.78 12.80
C GLU A 150 -14.25 6.47 11.42
N ASN A 151 -13.14 6.68 10.74
CA ASN A 151 -13.07 7.37 9.43
C ASN A 151 -12.94 6.42 8.25
N GLU A 152 -13.05 5.11 8.47
CA GLU A 152 -12.96 4.11 7.41
C GLU A 152 -14.35 3.68 6.95
N GLU A 153 -14.59 3.81 5.65
CA GLU A 153 -15.80 3.33 4.99
C GLU A 153 -15.43 2.17 4.06
N ILE A 154 -15.56 0.96 4.58
CA ILE A 154 -15.11 -0.28 3.96
C ILE A 154 -16.24 -1.30 3.89
N GLU A 155 -16.41 -1.91 2.73
CA GLU A 155 -17.23 -3.10 2.50
C GLU A 155 -16.29 -4.26 2.11
N VAL A 156 -16.36 -5.37 2.84
CA VAL A 156 -15.54 -6.57 2.55
C VAL A 156 -16.27 -7.47 1.57
N ILE A 157 -15.61 -7.83 0.48
CA ILE A 157 -16.17 -8.72 -0.54
C ILE A 157 -15.26 -9.92 -0.78
N LYS A 158 -15.85 -11.01 -1.28
CA LYS A 158 -15.13 -12.20 -1.73
C LYS A 158 -15.28 -12.34 -3.25
N VAL A 159 -14.17 -12.55 -3.92
CA VAL A 159 -14.11 -12.72 -5.38
C VAL A 159 -13.52 -14.10 -5.69
N PRO A 160 -14.30 -15.04 -6.24
CA PRO A 160 -13.77 -16.33 -6.66
C PRO A 160 -12.61 -16.15 -7.63
N ARG A 161 -11.50 -16.88 -7.42
CA ARG A 161 -10.29 -16.73 -8.24
C ARG A 161 -10.58 -16.89 -9.73
N LYS A 162 -11.45 -17.81 -10.11
CA LYS A 162 -11.87 -18.02 -11.52
C LYS A 162 -12.57 -16.79 -12.15
N GLU A 163 -13.13 -15.90 -11.32
CA GLU A 163 -13.85 -14.70 -11.74
C GLU A 163 -12.98 -13.43 -11.67
N ALA A 164 -11.81 -13.52 -11.05
CA ALA A 164 -10.93 -12.37 -10.76
C ALA A 164 -10.62 -11.51 -12.01
N LYS A 165 -10.33 -12.13 -13.14
CA LYS A 165 -10.04 -11.41 -14.39
C LYS A 165 -11.24 -10.64 -14.95
N ASN A 166 -12.43 -11.18 -14.81
CA ASN A 166 -13.65 -10.48 -15.22
C ASN A 166 -13.99 -9.37 -14.26
N PHE A 167 -13.82 -9.61 -12.96
CA PHE A 167 -13.99 -8.59 -11.93
C PHE A 167 -13.17 -7.33 -12.21
N VAL A 168 -11.91 -7.46 -12.62
CA VAL A 168 -11.03 -6.32 -12.99
C VAL A 168 -11.58 -5.53 -14.19
N LYS A 169 -12.24 -6.20 -15.15
CA LYS A 169 -12.78 -5.51 -16.33
C LYS A 169 -14.06 -4.73 -16.04
N GLU A 170 -14.80 -5.13 -15.04
CA GLU A 170 -16.15 -4.60 -14.75
C GLU A 170 -16.15 -3.59 -13.60
N ASN A 171 -15.06 -3.50 -12.85
CA ASN A 171 -15.01 -2.71 -11.64
C ASN A 171 -13.82 -1.72 -11.62
N ASN A 172 -13.94 -0.67 -10.81
CA ASN A 172 -12.87 0.27 -10.52
C ASN A 172 -11.90 -0.37 -9.50
N VAL A 173 -10.75 -0.83 -9.96
CA VAL A 173 -9.78 -1.60 -9.17
C VAL A 173 -8.43 -0.89 -9.15
N SER A 174 -7.76 -0.84 -8.00
CA SER A 174 -6.41 -0.28 -7.94
C SER A 174 -5.42 -1.12 -8.79
N ILE A 175 -4.42 -0.48 -9.37
CA ILE A 175 -3.47 -1.16 -10.26
C ILE A 175 -2.77 -2.35 -9.58
N LYS A 176 -2.42 -2.22 -8.30
CA LYS A 176 -1.79 -3.30 -7.51
C LYS A 176 -2.71 -4.53 -7.44
N THR A 177 -3.96 -4.28 -7.09
CA THR A 177 -5.00 -5.31 -7.01
C THR A 177 -5.30 -5.90 -8.38
N ALA A 178 -5.45 -5.07 -9.41
CA ALA A 178 -5.71 -5.52 -10.78
C ALA A 178 -4.62 -6.46 -11.30
N LEU A 179 -3.34 -6.17 -11.04
CA LEU A 179 -2.22 -7.03 -11.42
C LEU A 179 -2.30 -8.40 -10.72
N VAL A 180 -2.55 -8.43 -9.41
CA VAL A 180 -2.69 -9.70 -8.68
C VAL A 180 -3.87 -10.51 -9.22
N LEU A 181 -5.05 -9.92 -9.34
CA LEU A 181 -6.26 -10.59 -9.84
C LEU A 181 -6.13 -11.09 -11.28
N SER A 182 -5.27 -10.45 -12.08
CA SER A 182 -5.06 -10.83 -13.48
C SER A 182 -4.08 -11.98 -13.66
N PHE A 183 -3.11 -12.15 -12.73
CA PHE A 183 -1.98 -13.06 -12.91
C PHE A 183 -1.85 -14.15 -11.83
N MET A 184 -2.55 -14.10 -10.74
CA MET A 184 -2.62 -15.13 -9.72
C MET A 184 -3.92 -15.94 -9.84
#